data_58e4c79358e4a693f296f47628f21a7d
#
_entry.id   58e4c79358e4a693f296f47628f21a7d
#
_cell.length_a   1.000
_cell.length_b   1.000
_cell.length_c   1.000
_cell.angle_alpha   90.00
_cell.angle_beta   90.00
_cell.angle_gamma   90.00
#
_symmetry.space_group_name_H-M   'P 1'
#
loop_
_entity.id
_entity.type
_entity.pdbx_description
1 polymer ?
#
loop_
_entity_poly.entity_id
_entity_poly.type
_entity_poly.pdbx_seq_one_letter_code
_entity_poly.pdbx_strand_id
1 'polypeptide(L)'
;MPAYVVTEIEVIDTERYEAYKQMVAPSIAAYGGKFLVRGGATETLEGTWSPRRLVIVEFSSKAQAKAWWDSPQYAEAKALRQATARTEMVVAEGV
;
A
#
# COMPACT_ATOMS: atom_id res chain seq x y z
N MET A 1 -6.08 17.69 5.92
CA MET A 1 -6.93 16.50 5.92
C MET A 1 -6.09 15.28 5.66
N PRO A 2 -6.20 14.25 6.48
CA PRO A 2 -5.44 13.03 6.22
C PRO A 2 -5.88 12.38 4.92
N ALA A 3 -5.04 11.53 4.38
CA ALA A 3 -5.37 10.76 3.21
C ALA A 3 -4.96 9.31 3.41
N TYR A 4 -5.66 8.41 2.76
CA TYR A 4 -5.46 6.97 2.93
C TYR A 4 -5.16 6.34 1.58
N VAL A 5 -4.05 5.62 1.51
CA VAL A 5 -3.73 4.77 0.36
C VAL A 5 -4.31 3.40 0.65
N VAL A 6 -5.31 3.01 -0.12
CA VAL A 6 -6.01 1.73 0.04
C VAL A 6 -5.60 0.82 -1.10
N THR A 7 -5.03 -0.32 -0.76
CA THR A 7 -4.42 -1.21 -1.74
C THR A 7 -4.91 -2.63 -1.55
N GLU A 8 -5.40 -3.22 -2.64
CA GLU A 8 -5.65 -4.66 -2.69
C GLU A 8 -4.53 -5.31 -3.49
N ILE A 9 -3.94 -6.37 -2.98
CA ILE A 9 -2.77 -7.00 -3.57
C ILE A 9 -3.00 -8.49 -3.75
N GLU A 10 -2.77 -8.97 -4.97
CA GLU A 10 -2.64 -10.40 -5.24
C GLU A 10 -1.16 -10.71 -5.46
N VAL A 11 -0.55 -11.40 -4.50
CA VAL A 11 0.88 -11.76 -4.59
C VAL A 11 1.04 -12.92 -5.56
N ILE A 12 1.84 -12.73 -6.61
CA ILE A 12 2.11 -13.74 -7.63
C ILE A 12 3.42 -14.47 -7.34
N ASP A 13 4.46 -13.72 -6.94
CA ASP A 13 5.78 -14.26 -6.61
C ASP A 13 6.03 -13.99 -5.12
N THR A 14 5.68 -14.96 -4.29
CA THR A 14 5.71 -14.81 -2.84
C THR A 14 7.12 -14.56 -2.30
N GLU A 15 8.12 -15.27 -2.86
CA GLU A 15 9.50 -15.14 -2.38
C GLU A 15 10.05 -13.74 -2.60
N ARG A 16 9.90 -13.21 -3.82
CA ARG A 16 10.39 -11.87 -4.15
C ARG A 16 9.57 -10.79 -3.46
N TYR A 17 8.27 -11.03 -3.25
CA TYR A 17 7.41 -10.10 -2.54
C TYR A 17 7.84 -9.88 -1.09
N GLU A 18 8.45 -10.89 -0.45
CA GLU A 18 8.99 -10.72 0.91
C GLU A 18 10.07 -9.64 0.94
N ALA A 19 10.91 -9.54 -0.09
CA ALA A 19 11.89 -8.46 -0.21
C ALA A 19 11.21 -7.09 -0.30
N TYR A 20 10.09 -7.00 -1.07
CA TYR A 20 9.30 -5.77 -1.14
C TYR A 20 8.84 -5.32 0.25
N LYS A 21 8.36 -6.25 1.08
CA LYS A 21 7.85 -5.92 2.41
C LYS A 21 8.92 -5.28 3.30
N GLN A 22 10.18 -5.65 3.11
CA GLN A 22 11.29 -5.05 3.85
C GLN A 22 11.63 -3.66 3.33
N MET A 23 11.44 -3.41 2.03
CA MET A 23 11.82 -2.16 1.38
C MET A 23 10.79 -1.06 1.55
N VAL A 24 9.50 -1.43 1.58
CA VAL A 24 8.43 -0.43 1.54
C VAL A 24 8.29 0.36 2.84
N ALA A 25 8.49 -0.28 3.98
CA ALA A 25 8.26 0.35 5.29
C ALA A 25 9.14 1.59 5.50
N PRO A 26 10.47 1.54 5.23
CA PRO A 26 11.29 2.76 5.38
C PRO A 26 10.85 3.89 4.44
N SER A 27 10.38 3.58 3.23
CA SER A 27 9.93 4.61 2.30
C SER A 27 8.68 5.32 2.80
N ILE A 28 7.75 4.57 3.37
CA ILE A 28 6.52 5.11 3.96
C ILE A 28 6.85 6.00 5.15
N ALA A 29 7.72 5.54 6.04
CA ALA A 29 8.14 6.31 7.20
C ALA A 29 8.81 7.63 6.80
N ALA A 30 9.62 7.61 5.73
CA ALA A 30 10.30 8.81 5.23
C ALA A 30 9.31 9.91 4.80
N TYR A 31 8.09 9.55 4.43
CA TYR A 31 7.05 10.49 4.02
C TYR A 31 5.96 10.66 5.09
N GLY A 32 6.23 10.22 6.31
CA GLY A 32 5.31 10.40 7.43
C GLY A 32 4.09 9.50 7.37
N GLY A 33 4.14 8.44 6.57
CA GLY A 33 3.06 7.49 6.47
C GLY A 33 3.04 6.49 7.63
N LYS A 34 1.86 5.93 7.85
CA LYS A 34 1.65 4.98 8.93
C LYS A 34 0.73 3.86 8.44
N PHE A 35 1.15 2.61 8.64
CA PHE A 35 0.28 1.47 8.34
C PHE A 35 -0.88 1.42 9.31
N LEU A 36 -2.11 1.35 8.77
CA LEU A 36 -3.33 1.13 9.55
C LEU A 36 -3.80 -0.31 9.40
N VAL A 37 -3.68 -0.88 8.20
CA VAL A 37 -3.96 -2.28 7.90
C VAL A 37 -2.81 -2.79 7.05
N ARG A 38 -2.24 -3.92 7.42
CA ARG A 38 -1.11 -4.49 6.68
C ARG A 38 -1.31 -6.00 6.52
N GLY A 39 -2.28 -6.37 5.66
CA GLY A 39 -2.56 -7.76 5.37
C GLY A 39 -3.29 -8.51 6.48
N GLY A 40 -3.96 -7.80 7.39
CA GLY A 40 -4.76 -8.42 8.43
C GLY A 40 -5.99 -9.12 7.85
N ALA A 41 -6.60 -10.00 8.64
CA ALA A 41 -7.79 -10.74 8.22
C ALA A 41 -8.93 -9.78 7.92
N THR A 42 -9.69 -10.09 6.85
CA THR A 42 -10.86 -9.31 6.45
C THR A 42 -12.10 -10.21 6.47
N GLU A 43 -13.27 -9.58 6.59
CA GLU A 43 -14.55 -10.26 6.54
C GLU A 43 -15.49 -9.41 5.68
N THR A 44 -16.12 -10.03 4.69
CA THR A 44 -17.06 -9.32 3.82
C THR A 44 -18.40 -9.18 4.53
N LEU A 45 -18.85 -7.94 4.71
CA LEU A 45 -20.15 -7.66 5.34
C LEU A 45 -21.28 -7.56 4.34
N GLU A 46 -20.99 -7.08 3.13
CA GLU A 46 -21.96 -6.97 2.05
C GLU A 46 -21.26 -7.15 0.72
N GLY A 47 -21.98 -7.70 -0.25
CA GLY A 47 -21.49 -7.87 -1.61
C GLY A 47 -20.58 -9.06 -1.78
N THR A 48 -19.78 -9.03 -2.85
CA THR A 48 -18.94 -10.16 -3.26
C THR A 48 -17.45 -9.86 -3.15
N TRP A 49 -17.07 -8.63 -2.76
CA TRP A 49 -15.67 -8.26 -2.68
C TRP A 49 -15.02 -8.91 -1.45
N SER A 50 -14.03 -9.74 -1.74
CA SER A 50 -13.23 -10.40 -0.70
C SER A 50 -11.76 -10.12 -1.02
N PRO A 51 -11.17 -9.06 -0.45
CA PRO A 51 -9.78 -8.70 -0.77
C PRO A 51 -8.82 -9.81 -0.38
N ARG A 52 -7.83 -10.08 -1.23
CA ARG A 52 -6.82 -11.10 -0.95
C ARG A 52 -5.84 -10.63 0.10
N ARG A 53 -5.23 -9.47 -0.13
CA ARG A 53 -4.39 -8.81 0.85
C ARG A 53 -4.74 -7.33 0.82
N LEU A 54 -5.22 -6.81 1.94
CA LEU A 54 -5.59 -5.40 2.05
C LEU A 54 -4.53 -4.67 2.86
N VAL A 55 -4.05 -3.55 2.31
CA VAL A 55 -3.09 -2.68 2.99
C VAL A 55 -3.65 -1.26 2.96
N ILE A 56 -3.67 -0.61 4.10
CA ILE A 56 -4.10 0.79 4.22
C ILE A 56 -3.00 1.57 4.93
N VAL A 57 -2.56 2.66 4.30
CA VAL A 57 -1.54 3.54 4.84
C VAL A 57 -2.12 4.95 4.95
N GLU A 58 -1.94 5.59 6.09
CA GLU A 58 -2.36 6.97 6.32
C GLU A 58 -1.20 7.92 6.07
N PHE A 59 -1.46 9.00 5.34
CA PHE A 59 -0.55 10.14 5.19
C PHE A 59 -1.25 11.40 5.65
N SER A 60 -0.47 12.47 5.90
CA SER A 60 -1.02 13.74 6.39
C SER A 60 -1.91 14.44 5.37
N SER A 61 -1.74 14.14 4.08
CA SER A 61 -2.52 14.73 2.98
C SER A 61 -2.43 13.86 1.74
N LYS A 62 -3.34 14.10 0.80
CA LYS A 62 -3.29 13.44 -0.52
C LYS A 62 -2.01 13.81 -1.26
N ALA A 63 -1.58 15.07 -1.16
CA ALA A 63 -0.34 15.51 -1.79
C ALA A 63 0.87 14.74 -1.25
N GLN A 64 0.90 14.51 0.07
CA GLN A 64 1.98 13.77 0.71
C GLN A 64 1.98 12.30 0.29
N ALA A 65 0.80 11.68 0.19
CA ALA A 65 0.66 10.30 -0.30
C ALA A 65 1.18 10.18 -1.73
N LYS A 66 0.83 11.11 -2.60
CA LYS A 66 1.29 11.13 -3.99
C LYS A 66 2.79 11.37 -4.08
N ALA A 67 3.34 12.24 -3.21
CA ALA A 67 4.77 12.48 -3.13
C ALA A 67 5.52 11.19 -2.78
N TRP A 68 5.01 10.40 -1.83
CA TRP A 68 5.57 9.10 -1.52
C TRP A 68 5.54 8.16 -2.74
N TRP A 69 4.39 8.06 -3.41
CA TRP A 69 4.20 7.15 -4.55
C TRP A 69 5.17 7.48 -5.68
N ASP A 70 5.44 8.76 -5.91
CA ASP A 70 6.34 9.25 -6.96
C ASP A 70 7.80 9.38 -6.51
N SER A 71 8.11 9.03 -5.26
CA SER A 71 9.41 9.34 -4.68
C SER A 71 10.53 8.41 -5.16
N PRO A 72 11.78 8.90 -5.19
CA PRO A 72 12.93 8.02 -5.42
C PRO A 72 13.07 6.95 -4.34
N GLN A 73 12.68 7.27 -3.10
CA GLN A 73 12.77 6.32 -1.99
C GLN A 73 11.88 5.09 -2.18
N TYR A 74 10.76 5.27 -2.89
CA TYR A 74 9.83 4.17 -3.16
C TYR A 74 10.05 3.50 -4.52
N ALA A 75 10.81 4.12 -5.43
CA ALA A 75 10.89 3.69 -6.83
C ALA A 75 11.30 2.23 -7.00
N GLU A 76 12.32 1.77 -6.29
CA GLU A 76 12.80 0.38 -6.39
C GLU A 76 11.77 -0.60 -5.81
N ALA A 77 11.22 -0.30 -4.65
CA ALA A 77 10.19 -1.12 -4.03
C ALA A 77 8.94 -1.18 -4.90
N LYS A 78 8.51 -0.05 -5.47
CA LYS A 78 7.36 0.01 -6.36
C LYS A 78 7.55 -0.90 -7.58
N ALA A 79 8.72 -0.85 -8.21
CA ALA A 79 9.03 -1.71 -9.36
C ALA A 79 8.98 -3.19 -8.98
N LEU A 80 9.51 -3.53 -7.81
CA LEU A 80 9.49 -4.91 -7.31
C LEU A 80 8.06 -5.39 -7.05
N ARG A 81 7.22 -4.54 -6.44
CA ARG A 81 5.81 -4.88 -6.22
C ARG A 81 5.09 -5.11 -7.56
N GLN A 82 5.29 -4.22 -8.52
CA GLN A 82 4.65 -4.34 -9.83
C GLN A 82 5.09 -5.61 -10.57
N ALA A 83 6.32 -6.08 -10.32
CA ALA A 83 6.84 -7.31 -10.93
C ALA A 83 6.35 -8.58 -10.22
N THR A 84 5.95 -8.49 -8.95
CA THR A 84 5.66 -9.67 -8.12
C THR A 84 4.20 -9.80 -7.70
N ALA A 85 3.37 -8.82 -8.00
CA ALA A 85 1.98 -8.79 -7.55
C ALA A 85 1.10 -8.03 -8.52
N ARG A 86 -0.20 -8.36 -8.49
CA ARG A 86 -1.24 -7.57 -9.14
C ARG A 86 -1.87 -6.68 -8.08
N THR A 87 -1.99 -5.40 -8.37
CA THR A 87 -2.39 -4.42 -7.36
C THR A 87 -3.45 -3.47 -7.88
N GLU A 88 -4.44 -3.22 -7.04
CA GLU A 88 -5.38 -2.11 -7.19
C GLU A 88 -5.11 -1.14 -6.05
N MET A 89 -4.85 0.12 -6.38
CA MET A 89 -4.45 1.10 -5.37
C MET A 89 -5.14 2.44 -5.64
N VAL A 90 -5.76 3.00 -4.61
CA VAL A 90 -6.37 4.32 -4.68
C VAL A 90 -5.91 5.15 -3.50
N VAL A 91 -5.93 6.47 -3.65
CA VAL A 91 -5.78 7.39 -2.52
C VAL A 91 -7.09 8.12 -2.32
N ALA A 92 -7.57 8.15 -1.07
CA ALA A 92 -8.81 8.82 -0.70
C ALA A 92 -8.54 9.84 0.38
N GLU A 93 -9.12 11.04 0.24
CA GLU A 93 -9.02 12.05 1.31
C GLU A 93 -9.97 11.67 2.45
N GLY A 94 -9.46 11.82 3.68
CA GLY A 94 -10.27 11.65 4.87
C GLY A 94 -11.05 12.89 5.23
N VAL A 95 -11.83 12.79 6.27
CA VAL A 95 -12.64 13.91 6.80
C VAL A 95 -11.82 14.83 7.69
#